data_c8d17cd39e0d4bccee87b2ad98a6102f
#
_entry.id   c8d17cd39e0d4bccee87b2ad98a6102f
#
_cell.length_a   1.000
_cell.length_b   1.000
_cell.length_c   1.000
_cell.angle_alpha   90.00
_cell.angle_beta   90.00
_cell.angle_gamma   90.00
#
_symmetry.space_group_name_H-M   'P 1'
#
loop_
_entity.id
_entity.type
_entity.pdbx_description
1 polymer ?
#
loop_
_entity_poly.entity_id
_entity_poly.type
_entity_poly.pdbx_seq_one_letter_code
_entity_poly.pdbx_strand_id
1 'polypeptide(L)'
;MSNQSITIGSLFAIALPLVFAVTTGAALADCKSGFVWREARPNDFVCVTPAQRSEAKAQNANGPNNVQPGGGPYGPTTCRQGYVWREAWDGDTVCVTPTERQEAKNENAANASHTN
;
A
#
# COMPACT_ATOMS: atom_id res chain seq x y z
N MET A 1 13.70 52.10 22.50
CA MET A 1 13.58 51.66 22.22
C MET A 1 13.55 50.76 21.78
N SER A 2 13.47 50.86 21.92
CA SER A 2 13.27 50.00 21.51
C SER A 2 13.28 49.06 21.05
N ASN A 3 13.31 49.04 21.05
CA ASN A 3 13.20 48.22 20.59
C ASN A 3 13.24 47.27 20.22
N GLN A 4 13.14 47.07 20.22
CA GLN A 4 13.06 46.26 19.86
C GLN A 4 12.97 45.29 19.54
N SER A 5 12.91 45.45 19.69
CA SER A 5 12.65 44.62 19.34
C SER A 5 12.66 43.69 18.90
N ILE A 6 12.72 43.70 18.93
CA ILE A 6 12.55 42.89 18.47
C ILE A 6 12.63 41.95 18.13
N THR A 7 12.68 41.98 18.30
CA THR A 7 12.57 41.11 17.89
C THR A 7 12.43 40.23 17.62
N ILE A 8 12.29 40.38 17.82
CA ILE A 8 11.93 39.54 17.52
C ILE A 8 11.87 38.73 16.99
N GLY A 9 11.99 38.97 17.11
CA GLY A 9 11.69 38.24 16.49
C GLY A 9 11.89 37.35 16.02
N SER A 10 12.15 37.52 16.07
CA SER A 10 12.14 36.81 15.49
C SER A 10 12.16 35.80 15.27
N LEU A 11 12.20 35.88 15.51
CA LEU A 11 12.02 35.02 15.09
C LEU A 11 11.78 34.22 14.89
N PHE A 12 11.68 34.37 15.03
CA PHE A 12 11.19 33.67 14.48
C PHE A 12 11.22 32.83 14.13
N ALA A 13 11.30 33.02 14.22
CA ALA A 13 11.08 32.29 13.63
C ALA A 13 11.25 31.38 13.26
N ILE A 14 11.48 31.56 13.31
CA ILE A 14 11.39 30.84 12.67
C ILE A 14 11.43 29.86 12.41
N ALA A 15 11.25 29.83 12.77
CA ALA A 15 11.09 28.98 12.33
C ALA A 15 10.99 28.16 11.94
N LEU A 16 11.07 28.19 12.02
CA LEU A 16 10.80 27.48 11.32
C LEU A 16 10.75 26.63 10.83
N PRO A 17 10.66 26.79 10.90
CA PRO A 17 10.30 25.93 10.18
C PRO A 17 10.89 25.06 9.59
N LEU A 18 11.30 25.00 9.65
CA LEU A 18 11.69 24.22 9.02
C LEU A 18 11.74 23.16 9.11
N VAL A 19 11.53 23.02 9.47
CA VAL A 19 11.48 22.04 9.53
C VAL A 19 11.08 21.16 9.02
N PHE A 20 10.94 21.34 8.88
CA PHE A 20 10.37 20.59 8.30
C PHE A 20 10.70 19.80 7.59
N ALA A 21 10.86 20.11 7.62
CA ALA A 21 10.97 19.53 6.78
C ALA A 21 11.35 18.40 6.63
N VAL A 22 11.67 18.35 6.94
CA VAL A 22 12.07 17.40 6.76
C VAL A 22 11.58 16.31 6.68
N THR A 23 11.15 16.39 6.91
CA THR A 23 10.62 15.44 6.89
C THR A 23 10.39 14.78 5.86
N THR A 24 10.37 15.26 5.45
CA THR A 24 10.29 14.81 4.35
C THR A 24 11.08 13.77 4.08
N GLY A 25 11.90 13.70 4.71
CA GLY A 25 12.70 12.80 4.31
C GLY A 25 12.38 11.41 4.41
N ALA A 26 11.52 11.18 5.24
CA ALA A 26 11.13 9.84 5.41
C ALA A 26 10.50 9.34 4.18
N ALA A 27 11.13 9.55 3.15
CA ALA A 27 10.59 9.21 1.89
C ALA A 27 10.37 7.73 1.76
N LEU A 28 9.21 7.39 1.28
CA LEU A 28 8.95 6.06 0.79
C LEU A 28 9.71 5.91 -0.52
N ALA A 29 10.19 4.70 -0.80
CA ALA A 29 10.85 4.42 -2.05
C ALA A 29 9.83 4.54 -3.18
N ASP A 30 10.15 5.34 -4.16
CA ASP A 30 9.30 5.50 -5.33
C ASP A 30 9.48 4.31 -6.27
N CYS A 31 8.45 4.03 -7.04
CA CYS A 31 8.54 3.05 -8.08
C CYS A 31 9.28 3.61 -9.29
N LYS A 32 9.97 2.75 -10.01
CA LYS A 32 10.58 3.13 -11.27
C LYS A 32 9.50 3.58 -12.25
N SER A 33 9.93 4.33 -13.26
CA SER A 33 9.03 4.79 -14.31
C SER A 33 8.25 3.61 -14.91
N GLY A 34 6.95 3.78 -15.06
CA GLY A 34 6.06 2.73 -15.58
C GLY A 34 5.44 1.87 -14.50
N PHE A 35 5.84 2.05 -13.25
CA PHE A 35 5.30 1.29 -12.14
C PHE A 35 4.64 2.21 -11.13
N VAL A 36 3.66 1.67 -10.40
CA VAL A 36 2.89 2.41 -9.39
C VAL A 36 2.76 1.51 -8.15
N TRP A 37 2.41 2.09 -7.03
CA TRP A 37 2.10 1.29 -5.84
C TRP A 37 0.85 0.48 -6.10
N ARG A 38 0.87 -0.79 -5.68
CA ARG A 38 -0.26 -1.70 -5.89
C ARG A 38 -1.50 -1.25 -5.15
N GLU A 39 -1.33 -0.79 -3.92
CA GLU A 39 -2.43 -0.26 -3.10
C GLU A 39 -3.61 -1.24 -2.96
N ALA A 40 -3.31 -2.53 -2.85
CA ALA A 40 -4.32 -3.53 -2.58
C ALA A 40 -4.90 -3.38 -1.17
N ARG A 41 -4.21 -2.64 -0.33
CA ARG A 41 -4.66 -2.17 0.99
C ARG A 41 -3.95 -0.86 1.28
N PRO A 42 -4.37 -0.12 2.33
CA PRO A 42 -3.61 1.05 2.76
C PRO A 42 -2.16 0.63 3.08
N ASN A 43 -1.20 1.45 2.64
CA ASN A 43 0.23 1.22 2.85
C ASN A 43 0.81 0.01 2.10
N ASP A 44 0.15 -0.42 1.05
CA ASP A 44 0.72 -1.43 0.15
C ASP A 44 1.53 -0.70 -0.91
N PHE A 45 2.85 -0.66 -0.70
CA PHE A 45 3.79 0.08 -1.55
C PHE A 45 4.56 -0.83 -2.51
N VAL A 46 4.06 -2.04 -2.76
CA VAL A 46 4.65 -2.93 -3.75
C VAL A 46 4.49 -2.29 -5.13
N CYS A 47 5.59 -2.17 -5.85
CA CYS A 47 5.60 -1.52 -7.17
C CYS A 47 5.18 -2.50 -8.25
N VAL A 48 4.10 -2.17 -8.93
CA VAL A 48 3.47 -3.01 -9.95
C VAL A 48 3.13 -2.16 -11.18
N THR A 49 2.70 -2.80 -12.26
CA THR A 49 2.19 -2.06 -13.40
C THR A 49 0.81 -1.48 -13.07
N PRO A 50 0.39 -0.41 -13.76
CA PRO A 50 -0.97 0.12 -13.58
C PRO A 50 -2.06 -0.93 -13.80
N ALA A 51 -1.85 -1.88 -14.73
CA ALA A 51 -2.82 -2.94 -14.97
C ALA A 51 -2.92 -3.88 -13.75
N GLN A 52 -1.78 -4.22 -13.14
CA GLN A 52 -1.76 -5.06 -11.95
C GLN A 52 -2.44 -4.37 -10.77
N ARG A 53 -2.25 -3.06 -10.64
CA ARG A 53 -2.95 -2.29 -9.60
C ARG A 53 -4.46 -2.31 -9.81
N SER A 54 -4.91 -2.15 -11.05
CA SER A 54 -6.34 -2.22 -11.37
C SER A 54 -6.89 -3.61 -11.07
N GLU A 55 -6.11 -4.64 -11.35
CA GLU A 55 -6.51 -6.01 -11.08
C GLU A 55 -6.63 -6.26 -9.57
N ALA A 56 -5.69 -5.78 -8.79
CA ALA A 56 -5.76 -5.91 -7.33
C ALA A 56 -7.03 -5.26 -6.79
N LYS A 57 -7.40 -4.11 -7.36
CA LYS A 57 -8.61 -3.41 -6.96
C LYS A 57 -9.85 -4.24 -7.32
N ALA A 58 -9.87 -4.83 -8.50
CA ALA A 58 -10.98 -5.69 -8.92
C ALA A 58 -11.09 -6.93 -8.04
N GLN A 59 -9.96 -7.51 -7.65
CA GLN A 59 -9.94 -8.66 -6.73
C GLN A 59 -10.55 -8.30 -5.38
N ASN A 60 -10.20 -7.11 -4.86
CA ASN A 60 -10.78 -6.65 -3.61
C ASN A 60 -12.31 -6.53 -3.72
N ALA A 61 -12.79 -6.00 -4.84
CA ALA A 61 -14.23 -5.82 -5.06
C ALA A 61 -14.96 -7.16 -5.21
N ASN A 62 -14.32 -8.12 -5.86
CA ASN A 62 -14.93 -9.43 -6.12
C ASN A 62 -14.74 -10.44 -4.99
N GLY A 63 -13.76 -10.20 -4.12
CA GLY A 63 -13.43 -11.14 -3.04
C GLY A 63 -14.63 -11.62 -2.24
N PRO A 64 -15.51 -10.71 -1.78
CA PRO A 64 -16.68 -11.14 -1.00
C PRO A 64 -17.58 -12.13 -1.73
N ASN A 65 -17.63 -12.07 -3.05
CA ASN A 65 -18.45 -13.00 -3.85
C ASN A 65 -17.86 -14.41 -3.89
N ASN A 66 -16.59 -14.53 -3.56
CA ASN A 66 -15.85 -15.79 -3.61
C ASN A 66 -15.68 -16.43 -2.25
N VAL A 67 -16.29 -15.84 -1.23
CA VAL A 67 -16.29 -16.40 0.13
C VAL A 67 -17.41 -17.42 0.25
N GLN A 68 -17.13 -18.52 0.94
CA GLN A 68 -18.14 -19.56 1.20
C GLN A 68 -19.24 -18.99 2.08
N PRO A 69 -20.50 -19.04 1.64
CA PRO A 69 -21.61 -18.55 2.48
C PRO A 69 -21.64 -19.28 3.82
N GLY A 70 -21.70 -18.50 4.89
CA GLY A 70 -21.69 -19.06 6.25
C GLY A 70 -20.31 -19.46 6.74
N GLY A 71 -19.26 -19.25 5.96
CA GLY A 71 -17.89 -19.60 6.35
C GLY A 71 -17.61 -21.09 6.14
N GLY A 72 -16.59 -21.59 6.82
CA GLY A 72 -16.16 -22.97 6.63
C GLY A 72 -15.03 -23.34 7.58
N PRO A 73 -14.21 -24.34 7.20
CA PRO A 73 -13.15 -24.85 8.07
C PRO A 73 -12.14 -23.82 8.53
N TYR A 74 -11.96 -22.75 7.76
CA TYR A 74 -10.98 -21.70 8.07
C TYR A 74 -11.65 -20.44 8.62
N GLY A 75 -12.90 -20.54 9.08
CA GLY A 75 -13.62 -19.43 9.67
C GLY A 75 -14.46 -18.66 8.66
N PRO A 76 -14.88 -17.44 9.03
CA PRO A 76 -15.80 -16.65 8.19
C PRO A 76 -15.23 -16.25 6.84
N THR A 77 -13.93 -16.30 6.66
CA THR A 77 -13.29 -15.92 5.39
C THR A 77 -12.90 -17.13 4.54
N THR A 78 -13.41 -18.31 4.84
CA THR A 78 -13.17 -19.49 4.01
C THR A 78 -13.66 -19.22 2.60
N CYS A 79 -12.82 -19.46 1.61
CA CYS A 79 -13.18 -19.24 0.21
C CYS A 79 -14.04 -20.39 -0.32
N ARG A 80 -14.88 -20.06 -1.31
CA ARG A 80 -15.60 -21.11 -2.05
C ARG A 80 -14.60 -22.05 -2.72
N GLN A 81 -15.05 -23.25 -3.04
CA GLN A 81 -14.24 -24.22 -3.77
C GLN A 81 -13.72 -23.60 -5.06
N GLY A 82 -12.44 -23.78 -5.35
CA GLY A 82 -11.79 -23.21 -6.51
C GLY A 82 -11.11 -21.87 -6.24
N TYR A 83 -11.32 -21.30 -5.07
CA TYR A 83 -10.71 -20.03 -4.67
C TYR A 83 -9.83 -20.24 -3.45
N VAL A 84 -8.84 -19.38 -3.32
CA VAL A 84 -7.86 -19.42 -2.23
C VAL A 84 -7.64 -17.99 -1.72
N TRP A 85 -7.09 -17.86 -0.53
CA TRP A 85 -6.68 -16.55 -0.02
C TRP A 85 -5.53 -16.03 -0.88
N ARG A 86 -5.59 -14.76 -1.25
CA ARG A 86 -4.57 -14.13 -2.09
C ARG A 86 -3.21 -14.14 -1.42
N GLU A 87 -3.17 -13.84 -0.13
CA GLU A 87 -1.95 -13.83 0.68
C GLU A 87 -0.86 -12.93 0.10
N ALA A 88 -1.26 -11.77 -0.41
CA ALA A 88 -0.32 -10.77 -0.88
C ALA A 88 0.50 -10.21 0.31
N TRP A 89 0.00 -10.35 1.51
CA TRP A 89 0.67 -10.08 2.79
C TRP A 89 0.11 -11.07 3.81
N ASP A 90 0.75 -11.12 4.98
CA ASP A 90 0.25 -11.97 6.07
C ASP A 90 -1.13 -11.51 6.50
N GLY A 91 -2.09 -12.40 6.45
CA GLY A 91 -3.46 -12.08 6.83
C GLY A 91 -4.34 -11.57 5.70
N ASP A 92 -3.84 -11.56 4.48
CA ASP A 92 -4.66 -11.21 3.31
C ASP A 92 -5.57 -12.38 2.96
N THR A 93 -6.85 -12.23 3.29
CA THR A 93 -7.86 -13.28 3.08
C THR A 93 -8.80 -12.98 1.92
N VAL A 94 -8.40 -12.11 1.01
CA VAL A 94 -9.18 -11.87 -0.20
C VAL A 94 -9.21 -13.14 -1.03
N CYS A 95 -10.40 -13.62 -1.34
CA CYS A 95 -10.57 -14.88 -2.08
C CYS A 95 -10.38 -14.64 -3.57
N VAL A 96 -9.40 -15.30 -4.13
CA VAL A 96 -8.98 -15.17 -5.55
C VAL A 96 -8.75 -16.57 -6.13
N THR A 97 -8.51 -16.61 -7.44
CA THR A 97 -8.11 -17.88 -8.07
C THR A 97 -6.66 -18.21 -7.68
N PRO A 98 -6.27 -19.49 -7.77
CA PRO A 98 -4.87 -19.87 -7.54
C PRO A 98 -3.89 -19.12 -8.46
N THR A 99 -4.28 -18.83 -9.69
CA THR A 99 -3.44 -18.06 -10.61
C THR A 99 -3.23 -16.63 -10.11
N GLU A 100 -4.30 -15.99 -9.65
CA GLU A 100 -4.21 -14.63 -9.10
C GLU A 100 -3.34 -14.58 -7.84
N ARG A 101 -3.43 -15.61 -7.00
CA ARG A 101 -2.56 -15.72 -5.84
C ARG A 101 -1.09 -15.83 -6.26
N GLN A 102 -0.81 -16.64 -7.28
CA GLN A 102 0.56 -16.77 -7.78
C GLN A 102 1.06 -15.44 -8.37
N GLU A 103 0.18 -14.70 -9.03
CA GLU A 103 0.54 -13.38 -9.55
C GLU A 103 0.90 -12.42 -8.42
N ALA A 104 0.12 -12.40 -7.34
CA ALA A 104 0.44 -11.55 -6.19
C ALA A 104 1.81 -11.90 -5.61
N LYS A 105 2.13 -13.17 -5.54
CA LYS A 105 3.42 -13.65 -5.06
C LYS A 105 4.54 -13.18 -5.98
N ASN A 106 4.32 -13.27 -7.29
CA ASN A 106 5.29 -12.81 -8.28
C ASN A 106 5.51 -11.29 -8.20
N GLU A 107 4.44 -10.53 -7.98
CA GLU A 107 4.53 -9.09 -7.79
C GLU A 107 5.39 -8.74 -6.58
N ASN A 108 5.18 -9.44 -5.47
CA ASN A 108 5.98 -9.23 -4.28
C ASN A 108 7.46 -9.52 -4.56
N ALA A 109 7.73 -10.60 -5.28
CA ALA A 109 9.11 -10.98 -5.59
C ALA A 109 9.79 -9.99 -6.53
N ALA A 110 9.02 -9.37 -7.42
CA ALA A 110 9.55 -8.43 -8.40
C ALA A 110 9.69 -7.00 -7.85
N ASN A 111 9.16 -6.74 -6.66
CA ASN A 111 9.08 -5.37 -6.13
C ASN A 111 10.44 -4.67 -6.12
N ALA A 112 11.47 -5.34 -5.64
CA ALA A 112 12.79 -4.72 -5.52
C ALA A 112 13.32 -4.26 -6.88
N SER A 113 13.04 -5.00 -7.95
CA SER A 113 13.50 -4.61 -9.29
C SER A 113 12.67 -3.49 -9.90
N HIS A 114 11.50 -3.20 -9.34
CA HIS A 114 10.61 -2.13 -9.81
C HIS A 114 10.68 -0.88 -8.92
N THR A 115 11.53 -0.90 -7.93
CA THR A 115 11.68 0.21 -6.95
C THR A 115 12.99 0.95 -7.23
N ASN A 116 12.94 2.26 -7.17
CA ASN A 116 14.14 3.09 -7.30
C ASN A 116 15.13 2.86 -6.16
#